data_a3b3e6b522dc025a7e81b13d28ba60dc
#
_entry.id   a3b3e6b522dc025a7e81b13d28ba60dc
#
_cell.length_a   1.000
_cell.length_b   1.000
_cell.length_c   1.000
_cell.angle_alpha   90.00
_cell.angle_beta   90.00
_cell.angle_gamma   90.00
#
_symmetry.space_group_name_H-M   'P 1'
#
loop_
_entity.id
_entity.type
_entity.pdbx_description
1 polymer ?
#
loop_
_entity_poly.entity_id
_entity_poly.type
_entity_poly.pdbx_seq_one_letter_code
_entity_poly.pdbx_strand_id
1 'polypeptide(L)'
;MQELTLKAEQGDARAQFRLGMAYYNGDRIEKSQEKAFEWWTKAAEQGVEDADYCLGCIYFDKKKFSIAYKCYLKAIKDPLINEAGFQLGVIYENGLGVEIDKDKAIEYYKMGAAGLNMASNLSTDALKRLGAIHSWADLGISHQKLCENAKYRFSQSWFDLIPSFSLL
;
A
#
# COMPACT_ATOMS: atom_id res chain seq x y z
N MET A 1 19.59 -13.91 -7.83
CA MET A 1 18.41 -14.72 -7.48
C MET A 1 18.73 -15.87 -6.54
N GLN A 2 19.69 -16.76 -6.85
CA GLN A 2 20.01 -17.92 -5.99
C GLN A 2 20.24 -17.55 -4.51
N GLU A 3 21.04 -16.51 -4.23
CA GLU A 3 21.27 -16.05 -2.86
C GLU A 3 20.01 -15.54 -2.18
N LEU A 4 19.15 -14.81 -2.92
CA LEU A 4 17.87 -14.30 -2.39
C LEU A 4 16.94 -15.47 -2.04
N THR A 5 16.84 -16.46 -2.92
CA THR A 5 16.02 -17.66 -2.70
C THR A 5 16.50 -18.42 -1.47
N LEU A 6 17.82 -18.63 -1.36
CA LEU A 6 18.41 -19.32 -0.21
C LEU A 6 18.11 -18.63 1.12
N LYS A 7 18.26 -17.29 1.18
CA LYS A 7 17.93 -16.52 2.39
C LYS A 7 16.43 -16.59 2.75
N ALA A 8 15.57 -16.54 1.73
CA ALA A 8 14.12 -16.64 1.94
C ALA A 8 13.72 -18.03 2.47
N GLU A 9 14.35 -19.10 1.94
CA GLU A 9 14.16 -20.47 2.41
C GLU A 9 14.70 -20.70 3.82
N GLN A 10 15.75 -19.99 4.21
CA GLN A 10 16.28 -19.95 5.57
C GLN A 10 15.42 -19.16 6.56
N GLY A 11 14.34 -18.54 6.09
CA GLY A 11 13.38 -17.84 6.96
C GLY A 11 13.63 -16.34 7.11
N ASP A 12 14.56 -15.74 6.37
CA ASP A 12 14.74 -14.28 6.40
C ASP A 12 13.49 -13.57 5.85
N ALA A 13 12.79 -12.84 6.73
CA ALA A 13 11.50 -12.22 6.43
C ALA A 13 11.59 -11.18 5.30
N ARG A 14 12.67 -10.39 5.26
CA ARG A 14 12.89 -9.40 4.19
C ARG A 14 13.24 -10.06 2.87
N ALA A 15 14.02 -11.15 2.90
CA ALA A 15 14.31 -11.92 1.71
C ALA A 15 13.04 -12.60 1.16
N GLN A 16 12.16 -13.10 2.02
CA GLN A 16 10.85 -13.64 1.64
C GLN A 16 9.99 -12.59 0.95
N PHE A 17 9.89 -11.39 1.52
CA PHE A 17 9.16 -10.28 0.89
C PHE A 17 9.74 -9.94 -0.49
N ARG A 18 11.07 -9.77 -0.60
CA ARG A 18 11.75 -9.46 -1.87
C ARG A 18 11.60 -10.58 -2.90
N LEU A 19 11.59 -11.83 -2.49
CA LEU A 19 11.36 -12.96 -3.39
C LEU A 19 9.92 -12.97 -3.89
N GLY A 20 8.96 -12.64 -3.03
CA GLY A 20 7.57 -12.44 -3.42
C GLY A 20 7.43 -11.34 -4.48
N MET A 21 8.12 -10.20 -4.29
CA MET A 21 8.16 -9.12 -5.29
C MET A 21 8.76 -9.58 -6.61
N ALA A 22 9.85 -10.35 -6.58
CA ALA A 22 10.47 -10.88 -7.78
C ALA A 22 9.52 -11.81 -8.57
N TYR A 23 8.78 -12.68 -7.88
CA TYR A 23 7.76 -13.52 -8.52
C TYR A 23 6.59 -12.69 -9.06
N TYR A 24 6.15 -11.66 -8.36
CA TYR A 24 5.05 -10.82 -8.80
C TYR A 24 5.39 -10.05 -10.07
N ASN A 25 6.60 -9.47 -10.13
CA ASN A 25 7.06 -8.68 -11.28
C ASN A 25 7.59 -9.57 -12.42
N GLY A 26 8.11 -10.75 -12.13
CA GLY A 26 8.85 -11.58 -13.07
C GLY A 26 10.33 -11.18 -13.18
N ASP A 27 10.91 -10.58 -12.11
CA ASP A 27 12.28 -10.09 -12.11
C ASP A 27 13.28 -11.25 -12.05
N ARG A 28 13.89 -11.59 -13.18
CA ARG A 28 14.87 -12.70 -13.34
C ARG A 28 14.34 -14.07 -12.90
N ILE A 29 13.03 -14.22 -12.85
CA ILE A 29 12.30 -15.43 -12.51
C ILE A 29 10.96 -15.42 -13.26
N GLU A 30 10.39 -16.57 -13.53
CA GLU A 30 9.06 -16.63 -14.14
C GLU A 30 8.00 -16.01 -13.24
N LYS A 31 7.17 -15.11 -13.80
CA LYS A 31 6.11 -14.41 -13.08
C LYS A 31 5.09 -15.41 -12.54
N SER A 32 4.78 -15.32 -11.24
CA SER A 32 3.75 -16.13 -10.60
C SER A 32 3.13 -15.38 -9.43
N GLN A 33 1.87 -15.04 -9.54
CA GLN A 33 1.12 -14.42 -8.44
C GLN A 33 0.91 -15.38 -7.27
N GLU A 34 0.77 -16.66 -7.53
CA GLU A 34 0.61 -17.69 -6.50
C GLU A 34 1.84 -17.78 -5.62
N LYS A 35 3.03 -17.88 -6.25
CA LYS A 35 4.30 -17.90 -5.51
C LYS A 35 4.56 -16.59 -4.77
N ALA A 36 4.23 -15.45 -5.37
CA ALA A 36 4.32 -14.15 -4.70
C ALA A 36 3.45 -14.12 -3.44
N PHE A 37 2.20 -14.58 -3.55
CA PHE A 37 1.28 -14.67 -2.42
C PHE A 37 1.81 -15.58 -1.29
N GLU A 38 2.37 -16.75 -1.63
CA GLU A 38 2.96 -17.67 -0.65
C GLU A 38 4.13 -17.02 0.11
N TRP A 39 5.04 -16.36 -0.61
CA TRP A 39 6.20 -15.71 0.00
C TRP A 39 5.81 -14.49 0.83
N TRP A 40 4.86 -13.68 0.37
CA TRP A 40 4.35 -12.55 1.15
C TRP A 40 3.59 -13.02 2.40
N THR A 41 2.88 -14.14 2.34
CA THR A 41 2.24 -14.71 3.53
C THR A 41 3.28 -15.06 4.61
N LYS A 42 4.36 -15.73 4.23
CA LYS A 42 5.46 -16.04 5.16
C LYS A 42 6.13 -14.80 5.74
N ALA A 43 6.33 -13.76 4.92
CA ALA A 43 6.91 -12.51 5.38
C ALA A 43 5.96 -11.76 6.34
N ALA A 44 4.66 -11.71 6.02
CA ALA A 44 3.65 -11.06 6.86
C ALA A 44 3.45 -11.75 8.22
N GLU A 45 3.58 -13.09 8.26
CA GLU A 45 3.56 -13.86 9.51
C GLU A 45 4.74 -13.49 10.43
N GLN A 46 5.83 -13.00 9.87
CA GLN A 46 6.99 -12.49 10.59
C GLN A 46 6.95 -10.98 10.86
N GLY A 47 5.83 -10.32 10.51
CA GLY A 47 5.61 -8.91 10.81
C GLY A 47 6.22 -7.95 9.79
N VAL A 48 6.35 -8.35 8.52
CA VAL A 48 6.72 -7.43 7.44
C VAL A 48 5.47 -6.73 6.95
N GLU A 49 5.30 -5.47 7.32
CA GLU A 49 4.12 -4.65 7.02
C GLU A 49 3.90 -4.44 5.52
N ASP A 50 4.98 -4.29 4.74
CA ASP A 50 4.93 -4.24 3.28
C ASP A 50 4.27 -5.48 2.67
N ALA A 51 4.52 -6.66 3.26
CA ALA A 51 3.90 -7.89 2.80
C ALA A 51 2.40 -7.93 3.13
N ASP A 52 1.99 -7.42 4.30
CA ASP A 52 0.57 -7.25 4.64
C ASP A 52 -0.12 -6.32 3.64
N TYR A 53 0.54 -5.20 3.22
CA TYR A 53 0.01 -4.32 2.20
C TYR A 53 -0.20 -5.04 0.86
N CYS A 54 0.81 -5.75 0.37
CA CYS A 54 0.72 -6.51 -0.88
C CYS A 54 -0.39 -7.57 -0.85
N LEU A 55 -0.53 -8.28 0.26
CA LEU A 55 -1.64 -9.24 0.47
C LEU A 55 -2.99 -8.52 0.47
N GLY A 56 -3.07 -7.35 1.11
CA GLY A 56 -4.25 -6.51 1.11
C GLY A 56 -4.71 -6.16 -0.30
N CYS A 57 -3.79 -5.76 -1.18
CA CYS A 57 -4.08 -5.46 -2.58
C CYS A 57 -4.64 -6.69 -3.32
N ILE A 58 -4.03 -7.86 -3.16
CA ILE A 58 -4.54 -9.10 -3.79
C ILE A 58 -5.96 -9.43 -3.30
N TYR A 59 -6.21 -9.30 -2.00
CA TYR A 59 -7.55 -9.57 -1.46
C TYR A 59 -8.58 -8.52 -1.91
N PHE A 60 -8.16 -7.26 -2.04
CA PHE A 60 -9.02 -6.19 -2.55
C PHE A 60 -9.42 -6.45 -4.00
N ASP A 61 -8.50 -6.82 -4.88
CA ASP A 61 -8.76 -7.18 -6.28
C ASP A 61 -9.70 -8.38 -6.40
N LYS A 62 -9.56 -9.35 -5.48
CA LYS A 62 -10.48 -10.51 -5.37
C LYS A 62 -11.81 -10.16 -4.69
N LYS A 63 -12.10 -8.88 -4.42
CA LYS A 63 -13.29 -8.38 -3.71
C LYS A 63 -13.51 -8.98 -2.32
N LYS A 64 -12.45 -9.51 -1.70
CA LYS A 64 -12.47 -10.02 -0.32
C LYS A 64 -12.16 -8.87 0.65
N PHE A 65 -13.01 -7.86 0.66
CA PHE A 65 -12.76 -6.58 1.30
C PHE A 65 -12.54 -6.68 2.81
N SER A 66 -13.26 -7.54 3.52
CA SER A 66 -13.06 -7.72 4.96
C SER A 66 -11.68 -8.29 5.31
N ILE A 67 -11.06 -9.07 4.39
CA ILE A 67 -9.70 -9.59 4.59
C ILE A 67 -8.70 -8.50 4.22
N ALA A 68 -8.91 -7.83 3.08
CA ALA A 68 -8.08 -6.70 2.64
C ALA A 68 -8.00 -5.62 3.74
N TYR A 69 -9.14 -5.25 4.34
CA TYR A 69 -9.21 -4.33 5.47
C TYR A 69 -8.28 -4.73 6.61
N LYS A 70 -8.30 -6.01 7.03
CA LYS A 70 -7.42 -6.50 8.10
C LYS A 70 -5.94 -6.43 7.74
N CYS A 71 -5.61 -6.71 6.48
CA CYS A 71 -4.23 -6.60 5.99
C CYS A 71 -3.77 -5.13 5.98
N TYR A 72 -4.57 -4.20 5.48
CA TYR A 72 -4.22 -2.78 5.49
C TYR A 72 -4.11 -2.20 6.90
N LEU A 73 -4.93 -2.67 7.86
CA LEU A 73 -4.78 -2.28 9.28
C LEU A 73 -3.46 -2.74 9.89
N LYS A 74 -2.89 -3.84 9.43
CA LYS A 74 -1.56 -4.26 9.87
C LYS A 74 -0.48 -3.42 9.18
N ALA A 75 -0.62 -3.22 7.87
CA ALA A 75 0.34 -2.47 7.07
C ALA A 75 0.51 -1.02 7.53
N ILE A 76 -0.59 -0.34 7.94
CA ILE A 76 -0.54 1.08 8.35
C ILE A 76 0.20 1.31 9.68
N LYS A 77 0.64 0.25 10.36
CA LYS A 77 1.51 0.39 11.54
C LYS A 77 2.88 0.97 11.17
N ASP A 78 3.35 0.71 9.95
CA ASP A 78 4.50 1.42 9.39
C ASP A 78 4.02 2.74 8.76
N PRO A 79 4.42 3.91 9.33
CA PRO A 79 4.02 5.21 8.81
C PRO A 79 4.58 5.52 7.42
N LEU A 80 5.48 4.70 6.89
CA LEU A 80 6.00 4.83 5.53
C LEU A 80 5.07 4.21 4.48
N ILE A 81 4.12 3.36 4.90
CA ILE A 81 3.13 2.70 4.01
C ILE A 81 1.85 3.55 3.90
N ASN A 82 2.00 4.74 3.33
CA ASN A 82 0.88 5.70 3.17
C ASN A 82 -0.24 5.17 2.28
N GLU A 83 0.09 4.26 1.35
CA GLU A 83 -0.85 3.61 0.46
C GLU A 83 -1.93 2.84 1.21
N ALA A 84 -1.58 2.24 2.35
CA ALA A 84 -2.55 1.55 3.21
C ALA A 84 -3.59 2.53 3.77
N GLY A 85 -3.19 3.75 4.10
CA GLY A 85 -4.10 4.82 4.53
C GLY A 85 -5.10 5.19 3.45
N PHE A 86 -4.64 5.36 2.20
CA PHE A 86 -5.54 5.61 1.08
C PHE A 86 -6.57 4.47 0.90
N GLN A 87 -6.13 3.22 0.90
CA GLN A 87 -7.00 2.07 0.73
C GLN A 87 -8.04 1.93 1.86
N LEU A 88 -7.65 2.19 3.10
CA LEU A 88 -8.57 2.20 4.24
C LEU A 88 -9.60 3.33 4.11
N GLY A 89 -9.19 4.50 3.64
CA GLY A 89 -10.09 5.60 3.32
C GLY A 89 -11.15 5.19 2.30
N VAL A 90 -10.73 4.56 1.19
CA VAL A 90 -11.63 4.04 0.15
C VAL A 90 -12.60 2.99 0.73
N ILE A 91 -12.12 2.10 1.59
CA ILE A 91 -12.92 1.05 2.24
C ILE A 91 -14.03 1.68 3.09
N TYR A 92 -13.73 2.67 3.93
CA TYR A 92 -14.72 3.32 4.78
C TYR A 92 -15.66 4.24 4.00
N GLU A 93 -15.18 4.96 2.99
CA GLU A 93 -16.02 5.83 2.15
C GLU A 93 -17.10 5.03 1.42
N ASN A 94 -16.77 3.84 0.93
CA ASN A 94 -17.65 3.02 0.09
C ASN A 94 -18.31 1.85 0.84
N GLY A 95 -18.02 1.65 2.12
CA GLY A 95 -18.58 0.56 2.90
C GLY A 95 -18.12 -0.83 2.43
N LEU A 96 -16.86 -0.97 1.99
CA LEU A 96 -16.33 -2.22 1.46
C LEU A 96 -15.97 -3.19 2.58
N GLY A 97 -16.92 -4.04 2.95
CA GLY A 97 -16.74 -5.02 4.03
C GLY A 97 -16.76 -4.45 5.45
N VAL A 98 -17.07 -3.17 5.58
CA VAL A 98 -17.31 -2.42 6.81
C VAL A 98 -18.51 -1.49 6.61
N GLU A 99 -19.04 -0.90 7.66
CA GLU A 99 -20.06 0.16 7.54
C GLU A 99 -19.42 1.45 6.98
N ILE A 100 -20.23 2.20 6.20
CA ILE A 100 -19.81 3.50 5.67
C ILE A 100 -19.56 4.45 6.83
N ASP A 101 -18.37 5.06 6.85
CA ASP A 101 -17.98 6.02 7.87
C ASP A 101 -17.08 7.08 7.23
N LYS A 102 -17.70 8.25 6.90
CA LYS A 102 -16.96 9.32 6.21
C LYS A 102 -15.91 9.99 7.10
N ASP A 103 -16.13 10.03 8.42
CA ASP A 103 -15.17 10.63 9.34
C ASP A 103 -13.91 9.78 9.44
N LYS A 104 -14.06 8.46 9.53
CA LYS A 104 -12.93 7.52 9.43
C LYS A 104 -12.28 7.56 8.07
N ALA A 105 -13.05 7.64 6.97
CA ALA A 105 -12.47 7.78 5.65
C ALA A 105 -11.55 9.01 5.57
N ILE A 106 -11.99 10.17 6.10
CA ILE A 106 -11.20 11.39 6.16
C ILE A 106 -9.93 11.20 7.01
N GLU A 107 -10.03 10.53 8.15
CA GLU A 107 -8.88 10.23 9.01
C GLU A 107 -7.82 9.41 8.27
N TYR A 108 -8.24 8.32 7.63
CA TYR A 108 -7.32 7.46 6.87
C TYR A 108 -6.77 8.15 5.61
N TYR A 109 -7.57 8.96 4.92
CA TYR A 109 -7.05 9.77 3.82
C TYR A 109 -6.00 10.79 4.26
N LYS A 110 -6.13 11.38 5.45
CA LYS A 110 -5.08 12.25 6.02
C LYS A 110 -3.79 11.48 6.24
N MET A 111 -3.87 10.24 6.73
CA MET A 111 -2.68 9.38 6.87
C MET A 111 -2.09 9.05 5.49
N GLY A 112 -2.92 8.70 4.51
CA GLY A 112 -2.49 8.46 3.13
C GLY A 112 -1.85 9.67 2.45
N ALA A 113 -2.33 10.88 2.78
CA ALA A 113 -1.81 12.13 2.23
C ALA A 113 -0.45 12.55 2.79
N ALA A 114 0.01 11.95 3.91
CA ALA A 114 1.28 12.31 4.54
C ALA A 114 2.52 11.93 3.70
N GLY A 115 2.36 11.02 2.72
CA GLY A 115 3.40 10.65 1.77
C GLY A 115 3.55 11.64 0.61
N LEU A 116 4.38 11.26 -0.36
CA LEU A 116 4.63 12.02 -1.59
C LEU A 116 4.59 11.14 -2.84
N ASN A 117 3.74 10.15 -2.80
CA ASN A 117 3.50 9.22 -3.89
C ASN A 117 2.11 9.45 -4.51
N MET A 118 1.71 8.59 -5.42
CA MET A 118 0.39 8.67 -6.06
C MET A 118 -0.75 8.54 -5.04
N ALA A 119 -0.63 7.66 -4.05
CA ALA A 119 -1.65 7.48 -3.02
C ALA A 119 -1.86 8.76 -2.21
N SER A 120 -0.79 9.53 -1.96
CA SER A 120 -0.85 10.83 -1.31
C SER A 120 -1.66 11.86 -2.14
N ASN A 121 -1.44 11.92 -3.46
CA ASN A 121 -2.22 12.78 -4.34
C ASN A 121 -3.70 12.38 -4.35
N LEU A 122 -3.99 11.08 -4.50
CA LEU A 122 -5.36 10.55 -4.49
C LEU A 122 -6.06 10.78 -3.14
N SER A 123 -5.34 10.62 -2.05
CA SER A 123 -5.85 10.92 -0.70
C SER A 123 -6.20 12.39 -0.55
N THR A 124 -5.36 13.28 -1.05
CA THR A 124 -5.60 14.74 -1.04
C THR A 124 -6.82 15.11 -1.88
N ASP A 125 -6.97 14.51 -3.05
CA ASP A 125 -8.13 14.75 -3.91
C ASP A 125 -9.42 14.22 -3.27
N ALA A 126 -9.37 13.06 -2.60
CA ALA A 126 -10.48 12.54 -1.83
C ALA A 126 -10.87 13.48 -0.65
N LEU A 127 -9.88 14.00 0.07
CA LEU A 127 -10.10 14.96 1.15
C LEU A 127 -10.74 16.26 0.66
N LYS A 128 -10.32 16.79 -0.51
CA LYS A 128 -10.94 17.95 -1.14
C LYS A 128 -12.39 17.65 -1.54
N ARG A 129 -12.64 16.51 -2.17
CA ARG A 129 -13.98 16.08 -2.57
C ARG A 129 -14.93 15.93 -1.38
N LEU A 130 -14.43 15.45 -0.25
CA LEU A 130 -15.19 15.33 1.01
C LEU A 130 -15.29 16.65 1.79
N GLY A 131 -14.69 17.75 1.28
CA GLY A 131 -14.71 19.06 1.95
C GLY A 131 -13.86 19.14 3.22
N ALA A 132 -12.97 18.18 3.43
CA ALA A 132 -12.13 18.12 4.63
C ALA A 132 -10.90 19.04 4.56
N ILE A 133 -10.47 19.41 3.37
CA ILE A 133 -9.37 20.35 3.11
C ILE A 133 -9.63 21.17 1.85
N HIS A 134 -9.04 22.35 1.76
CA HIS A 134 -9.06 23.19 0.56
C HIS A 134 -7.72 23.21 -0.18
N SER A 135 -6.62 22.98 0.56
CA SER A 135 -5.27 23.03 0.01
C SER A 135 -4.31 22.05 0.72
N TRP A 136 -3.12 21.85 0.17
CA TRP A 136 -2.04 21.09 0.83
C TRP A 136 -1.59 21.71 2.16
N ALA A 137 -1.73 23.03 2.28
CA ALA A 137 -1.37 23.74 3.51
C ALA A 137 -2.22 23.29 4.71
N ASP A 138 -3.47 22.89 4.47
CA ASP A 138 -4.38 22.40 5.50
C ASP A 138 -3.92 21.07 6.12
N LEU A 139 -3.03 20.34 5.43
CA LEU A 139 -2.40 19.12 5.94
C LEU A 139 -1.12 19.40 6.74
N GLY A 140 -0.72 20.67 6.89
CA GLY A 140 0.54 21.05 7.53
C GLY A 140 1.79 20.64 6.74
N ILE A 141 1.63 20.30 5.46
CA ILE A 141 2.72 19.89 4.58
C ILE A 141 3.31 21.14 3.93
N SER A 142 4.52 21.55 4.35
CA SER A 142 5.21 22.68 3.76
C SER A 142 5.68 22.35 2.33
N HIS A 143 5.72 23.36 1.47
CA HIS A 143 6.25 23.25 0.11
C HIS A 143 7.70 22.73 0.09
N GLN A 144 8.49 23.03 1.12
CA GLN A 144 9.86 22.54 1.28
C GLN A 144 9.90 21.03 1.49
N LYS A 145 9.02 20.48 2.33
CA LYS A 145 8.88 19.03 2.54
C LYS A 145 8.41 18.29 1.29
N LEU A 146 7.59 18.95 0.46
CA LEU A 146 7.20 18.46 -0.86
C LEU A 146 8.41 18.36 -1.81
N CYS A 147 9.31 19.34 -1.77
CA CYS A 147 10.49 19.37 -2.63
C CYS A 147 11.61 18.42 -2.15
N GLU A 148 11.82 18.27 -0.85
CA GLU A 148 12.83 17.38 -0.27
C GLU A 148 12.57 15.92 -0.59
N ASN A 149 11.32 15.50 -0.53
CA ASN A 149 10.91 14.13 -0.82
C ASN A 149 10.76 13.84 -2.32
N ALA A 150 10.63 14.86 -3.18
CA ALA A 150 10.67 14.67 -4.64
C ALA A 150 12.00 14.05 -5.12
N LYS A 151 13.08 14.19 -4.34
CA LYS A 151 14.38 13.54 -4.59
C LYS A 151 14.36 12.02 -4.38
N TYR A 152 13.42 11.48 -3.62
CA TYR A 152 13.25 10.03 -3.41
C TYR A 152 12.31 9.36 -4.44
N ARG A 153 11.80 10.12 -5.41
CA ARG A 153 10.80 9.72 -6.41
C ARG A 153 11.31 8.76 -7.49
N PHE A 154 12.55 8.33 -7.51
CA PHE A 154 13.13 7.54 -8.61
C PHE A 154 13.38 6.06 -8.30
N SER A 155 12.55 5.42 -7.51
CA SER A 155 12.43 3.96 -7.62
C SER A 155 11.05 3.61 -8.24
N GLN A 156 10.98 3.64 -9.56
CA GLN A 156 9.76 3.38 -10.34
C GLN A 156 9.19 1.96 -10.21
N SER A 157 9.80 1.08 -9.40
CA SER A 157 9.38 -0.32 -9.31
C SER A 157 8.10 -0.58 -8.51
N TRP A 158 7.54 0.44 -7.84
CA TRP A 158 6.29 0.30 -7.07
C TRP A 158 5.04 0.64 -7.87
N PHE A 159 5.16 1.38 -8.98
CA PHE A 159 4.02 1.86 -9.77
C PHE A 159 3.38 0.79 -10.64
N ASP A 160 4.11 -0.26 -10.99
CA ASP A 160 3.59 -1.38 -11.78
C ASP A 160 2.76 -2.38 -10.94
N LEU A 161 2.69 -2.17 -9.64
CA LEU A 161 2.05 -3.08 -8.68
C LEU A 161 0.53 -2.88 -8.53
N ILE A 162 -0.07 -1.85 -9.14
CA ILE A 162 -1.49 -1.54 -8.98
C ILE A 162 -2.20 -1.56 -10.34
N PRO A 163 -2.66 -2.74 -10.82
CA PRO A 163 -3.45 -2.83 -12.05
C PRO A 163 -4.83 -2.18 -11.95
N SER A 164 -5.30 -1.88 -10.73
CA SER A 164 -6.73 -1.57 -10.49
C SER A 164 -7.11 -0.10 -10.59
N PHE A 165 -6.21 0.83 -10.96
CA PHE A 165 -6.57 2.26 -11.07
C PHE A 165 -7.26 2.65 -12.37
N SER A 166 -7.62 1.69 -13.24
CA SER A 166 -8.28 1.98 -14.53
C SER A 166 -9.80 2.11 -14.45
N LEU A 167 -10.42 2.06 -13.29
CA LEU A 167 -11.88 2.12 -13.14
C LEU A 167 -12.32 3.01 -11.95
N LEU A 168 -12.02 4.29 -12.03
CA LEU A 168 -12.83 5.33 -11.35
C LEU A 168 -12.85 6.57 -12.23
#